data_5568d984071c538e132810440aa5686b
#
_entry.id   5568d984071c538e132810440aa5686b
#
_cell.length_a   1.000
_cell.length_b   1.000
_cell.length_c   1.000
_cell.angle_alpha   90.00
_cell.angle_beta   90.00
_cell.angle_gamma   90.00
#
_symmetry.space_group_name_H-M   'P 1'
#
loop_
_entity.id
_entity.type
_entity.pdbx_description
1 polymer ?
#
loop_
_entity_poly.entity_id
_entity_poly.type
_entity_poly.pdbx_seq_one_letter_code
_entity_poly.pdbx_strand_id
1 'polypeptide(L)'
;MSKEFEEYERACAKIKEDNAKLLADFGQWLEQKGLAKKTIIEHVKNADFYINTFLLHEEAIPARDGAGRLSMFLGSWFPRKALWASRTSTKENAATVKKFYTFMREKGQIDADDLQELKDTIKEEMPEWLEQVDF
;
A
#
# COMPACT_ATOMS: atom_id res chain seq x y z
N MET A 1 18.86 16.12 18.65
CA MET A 1 18.36 15.36 17.51
C MET A 1 19.12 15.74 16.25
N SER A 2 19.33 14.79 15.36
CA SER A 2 20.05 15.06 14.14
C SER A 2 19.20 15.87 13.16
N LYS A 3 19.86 16.64 12.33
CA LYS A 3 19.23 17.39 11.25
C LYS A 3 18.55 16.43 10.25
N GLU A 4 19.18 15.29 10.00
CA GLU A 4 18.65 14.25 9.09
C GLU A 4 17.33 13.69 9.58
N PHE A 5 17.21 13.46 10.89
CA PHE A 5 15.97 12.98 11.50
C PHE A 5 14.85 14.02 11.37
N GLU A 6 15.17 15.27 11.58
CA GLU A 6 14.21 16.37 11.44
C GLU A 6 13.72 16.50 10.00
N GLU A 7 14.61 16.35 9.03
CA GLU A 7 14.28 16.37 7.61
C GLU A 7 13.37 15.20 7.24
N TYR A 8 13.66 14.01 7.78
CA TYR A 8 12.81 12.84 7.59
C TYR A 8 11.42 13.08 8.15
N GLU A 9 11.30 13.62 9.36
CA GLU A 9 10.00 13.89 9.97
C GLU A 9 9.19 14.91 9.17
N ARG A 10 9.83 15.95 8.66
CA ARG A 10 9.17 16.95 7.81
C ARG A 10 8.69 16.33 6.49
N ALA A 11 9.51 15.51 5.87
CA ALA A 11 9.15 14.81 4.63
C ALA A 11 7.95 13.88 4.87
N CYS A 12 7.96 13.11 5.97
CA CYS A 12 6.85 12.24 6.32
C CYS A 12 5.56 13.03 6.56
N ALA A 13 5.64 14.16 7.26
CA ALA A 13 4.47 15.00 7.52
C ALA A 13 3.84 15.49 6.22
N LYS A 14 4.66 15.94 5.28
CA LYS A 14 4.19 16.41 3.96
C LYS A 14 3.55 15.27 3.17
N ILE A 15 4.19 14.11 3.18
CA ILE A 15 3.65 12.93 2.47
C ILE A 15 2.31 12.51 3.07
N LYS A 16 2.18 12.49 4.41
CA LYS A 16 0.92 12.14 5.07
C LYS A 16 -0.20 13.11 4.70
N GLU A 17 0.11 14.38 4.57
CA GLU A 17 -0.84 15.39 4.13
C GLU A 17 -1.33 15.08 2.71
N ASP A 18 -0.42 14.77 1.80
CA ASP A 18 -0.75 14.38 0.43
C ASP A 18 -1.54 13.06 0.41
N ASN A 19 -1.15 12.10 1.25
CA ASN A 19 -1.81 10.80 1.35
C ASN A 19 -3.26 10.92 1.81
N ALA A 20 -3.57 11.88 2.68
CA ALA A 20 -4.95 12.11 3.13
C ALA A 20 -5.87 12.39 1.93
N LYS A 21 -5.39 13.18 0.99
CA LYS A 21 -6.15 13.51 -0.23
C LYS A 21 -6.26 12.28 -1.14
N LEU A 22 -5.17 11.53 -1.28
CA LEU A 22 -5.17 10.31 -2.10
C LEU A 22 -6.15 9.29 -1.55
N LEU A 23 -6.19 9.10 -0.24
CA LEU A 23 -7.10 8.14 0.39
C LEU A 23 -8.56 8.55 0.23
N ALA A 24 -8.86 9.83 0.35
CA ALA A 24 -10.22 10.34 0.12
C ALA A 24 -10.65 10.08 -1.34
N ASP A 25 -9.78 10.40 -2.28
CA ASP A 25 -10.04 10.20 -3.71
C ASP A 25 -10.14 8.71 -4.05
N PHE A 26 -9.32 7.87 -3.42
CA PHE A 26 -9.39 6.41 -3.59
C PHE A 26 -10.73 5.86 -3.13
N GLY A 27 -11.20 6.31 -1.97
CA GLY A 27 -12.52 5.91 -1.47
C GLY A 27 -13.65 6.26 -2.44
N GLN A 28 -13.61 7.46 -3.02
CA GLN A 28 -14.58 7.90 -4.02
C GLN A 28 -14.49 7.06 -5.30
N TRP A 29 -13.26 6.75 -5.73
CA TRP A 29 -13.02 5.90 -6.90
C TRP A 29 -13.63 4.50 -6.71
N LEU A 30 -13.45 3.92 -5.52
CA LEU A 30 -14.03 2.61 -5.19
C LEU A 30 -15.56 2.67 -5.20
N GLU A 31 -16.14 3.76 -4.69
CA GLU A 31 -17.59 3.97 -4.71
C GLU A 31 -18.11 4.01 -6.15
N GLN A 32 -17.41 4.72 -7.03
CA GLN A 32 -17.75 4.79 -8.46
C GLN A 32 -17.67 3.43 -9.14
N LYS A 33 -16.80 2.54 -8.64
CA LYS A 33 -16.70 1.17 -9.15
C LYS A 33 -17.78 0.24 -8.60
N GLY A 34 -18.64 0.75 -7.73
CA GLY A 34 -19.78 0.00 -7.24
C GLY A 34 -19.52 -0.90 -6.04
N LEU A 35 -18.39 -0.70 -5.34
CA LEU A 35 -18.08 -1.51 -4.17
C LEU A 35 -18.97 -1.14 -2.98
N ALA A 36 -19.29 -2.14 -2.14
CA ALA A 36 -20.06 -1.93 -0.94
C ALA A 36 -19.29 -1.06 0.05
N LYS A 37 -20.01 -0.27 0.85
CA LYS A 37 -19.43 0.66 1.83
C LYS A 37 -18.43 -0.02 2.77
N LYS A 38 -18.77 -1.21 3.28
CA LYS A 38 -17.90 -1.98 4.17
C LYS A 38 -16.58 -2.34 3.47
N THR A 39 -16.65 -2.76 2.22
CA THR A 39 -15.48 -3.13 1.43
C THR A 39 -14.59 -1.90 1.16
N ILE A 40 -15.21 -0.75 0.88
CA ILE A 40 -14.49 0.51 0.68
C ILE A 40 -13.69 0.87 1.94
N ILE A 41 -14.34 0.80 3.11
CA ILE A 41 -13.69 1.11 4.39
C ILE A 41 -12.46 0.21 4.60
N GLU A 42 -12.59 -1.09 4.33
CA GLU A 42 -11.48 -2.03 4.47
C GLU A 42 -10.32 -1.71 3.51
N HIS A 43 -10.63 -1.42 2.25
CA HIS A 43 -9.58 -1.06 1.29
C HIS A 43 -8.88 0.26 1.64
N VAL A 44 -9.62 1.27 2.06
CA VAL A 44 -9.04 2.55 2.45
C VAL A 44 -8.12 2.36 3.67
N LYS A 45 -8.57 1.56 4.63
CA LYS A 45 -7.79 1.23 5.84
C LYS A 45 -6.49 0.51 5.49
N ASN A 46 -6.57 -0.49 4.60
CA ASN A 46 -5.39 -1.24 4.17
C ASN A 46 -4.42 -0.35 3.37
N ALA A 47 -4.95 0.51 2.50
CA ALA A 47 -4.12 1.44 1.73
C ALA A 47 -3.43 2.44 2.65
N ASP A 48 -4.15 2.96 3.66
CA ASP A 48 -3.59 3.86 4.67
C ASP A 48 -2.40 3.20 5.38
N PHE A 49 -2.56 1.95 5.79
CA PHE A 49 -1.49 1.20 6.46
C PHE A 49 -0.26 1.06 5.55
N TYR A 50 -0.48 0.79 4.27
CA TYR A 50 0.62 0.64 3.31
C TYR A 50 1.36 1.97 3.09
N ILE A 51 0.66 3.04 2.76
CA ILE A 51 1.30 4.30 2.36
C ILE A 51 1.74 5.17 3.53
N ASN A 52 1.07 5.11 4.67
CA ASN A 52 1.41 5.95 5.83
C ASN A 52 2.24 5.22 6.88
N THR A 53 2.15 3.91 6.99
CA THR A 53 2.92 3.15 7.99
C THR A 53 4.11 2.45 7.35
N PHE A 54 3.86 1.61 6.36
CA PHE A 54 4.96 0.83 5.76
C PHE A 54 5.92 1.70 4.95
N LEU A 55 5.42 2.51 4.01
CA LEU A 55 6.29 3.31 3.14
C LEU A 55 7.06 4.39 3.91
N LEU A 56 6.64 4.72 5.12
CA LEU A 56 7.27 5.79 5.90
C LEU A 56 8.03 5.29 7.13
N HIS A 57 8.22 3.96 7.29
CA HIS A 57 8.84 3.44 8.52
C HIS A 57 10.36 3.62 8.60
N GLU A 58 11.07 3.63 7.47
CA GLU A 58 12.53 3.82 7.43
C GLU A 58 12.93 5.03 6.61
N GLU A 59 12.23 5.22 5.49
CA GLU A 59 12.46 6.32 4.57
C GLU A 59 11.14 7.01 4.29
N ALA A 60 11.21 8.25 3.85
CA ALA A 60 10.02 9.01 3.46
C ALA A 60 9.69 8.72 1.99
N ILE A 61 9.01 7.60 1.74
CA ILE A 61 8.68 7.16 0.38
C ILE A 61 7.25 7.61 0.05
N PRO A 62 7.08 8.50 -0.95
CA PRO A 62 5.73 8.91 -1.35
C PRO A 62 4.99 7.76 -2.04
N ALA A 63 3.66 7.81 -1.99
CA ALA A 63 2.80 6.74 -2.53
C ALA A 63 3.12 6.39 -3.98
N ARG A 64 3.41 7.40 -4.83
CA ARG A 64 3.72 7.16 -6.25
C ARG A 64 4.97 6.31 -6.47
N ASP A 65 5.86 6.26 -5.48
CA ASP A 65 7.10 5.47 -5.55
C ASP A 65 6.99 4.13 -4.83
N GLY A 66 5.80 3.76 -4.37
CA GLY A 66 5.58 2.57 -3.56
C GLY A 66 5.12 1.32 -4.32
N ALA A 67 4.85 1.41 -5.62
CA ALA A 67 4.32 0.26 -6.37
C ALA A 67 5.28 -0.94 -6.39
N GLY A 68 6.58 -0.71 -6.34
CA GLY A 68 7.60 -1.76 -6.36
C GLY A 68 8.00 -2.29 -4.98
N ARG A 69 7.29 -1.92 -3.93
CA ARG A 69 7.65 -2.27 -2.55
C ARG A 69 6.80 -3.39 -1.94
N LEU A 70 5.85 -3.93 -2.70
CA LEU A 70 4.91 -4.93 -2.16
C LEU A 70 5.60 -6.24 -1.75
N SER A 71 6.63 -6.67 -2.47
CA SER A 71 7.40 -7.87 -2.12
C SER A 71 8.00 -7.75 -0.73
N MET A 72 8.59 -6.61 -0.40
CA MET A 72 9.14 -6.36 0.92
C MET A 72 8.04 -6.32 1.97
N PHE A 73 6.90 -5.70 1.64
CA PHE A 73 5.77 -5.59 2.56
C PHE A 73 5.19 -6.95 2.93
N LEU A 74 4.71 -7.71 1.94
CA LEU A 74 4.02 -8.99 2.21
C LEU A 74 4.96 -10.16 2.40
N GLY A 75 6.18 -10.09 1.85
CA GLY A 75 7.16 -11.15 1.98
C GLY A 75 8.01 -11.09 3.24
N SER A 76 8.05 -9.95 3.90
CA SER A 76 8.96 -9.78 5.03
C SER A 76 8.38 -8.93 6.16
N TRP A 77 8.02 -7.68 5.89
CA TRP A 77 7.65 -6.71 6.93
C TRP A 77 6.31 -7.04 7.60
N PHE A 78 5.27 -7.27 6.81
CA PHE A 78 3.91 -7.52 7.31
C PHE A 78 3.83 -8.78 8.19
N PRO A 79 4.39 -9.93 7.79
CA PRO A 79 4.34 -11.14 8.63
C PRO A 79 5.00 -10.95 9.99
N ARG A 80 6.01 -10.10 10.09
CA ARG A 80 6.76 -9.87 11.33
C ARG A 80 6.17 -8.77 12.19
N LYS A 81 5.53 -7.76 11.58
CA LYS A 81 5.10 -6.55 12.29
C LYS A 81 3.62 -6.51 12.61
N ALA A 82 2.79 -7.15 11.81
CA ALA A 82 1.35 -7.12 12.01
C ALA A 82 0.89 -8.36 12.79
N LEU A 83 0.34 -8.13 13.98
CA LEU A 83 -0.18 -9.23 14.82
C LEU A 83 -1.35 -9.95 14.18
N TRP A 84 -2.06 -9.26 13.27
CA TRP A 84 -3.21 -9.80 12.54
C TRP A 84 -2.83 -10.45 11.22
N ALA A 85 -1.53 -10.59 10.92
CA ALA A 85 -1.08 -11.19 9.67
C ALA A 85 -1.58 -12.64 9.55
N SER A 86 -2.24 -12.94 8.44
CA SER A 86 -2.83 -14.24 8.15
C SER A 86 -2.88 -14.43 6.63
N ARG A 87 -3.25 -15.63 6.19
CA ARG A 87 -3.46 -15.87 4.76
C ARG A 87 -4.53 -14.94 4.20
N THR A 88 -5.62 -14.75 4.94
CA THR A 88 -6.71 -13.87 4.52
C THR A 88 -6.26 -12.41 4.44
N SER A 89 -5.62 -11.88 5.48
CA SER A 89 -5.17 -10.49 5.47
C SER A 89 -4.08 -10.22 4.44
N THR A 90 -3.22 -11.21 4.15
CA THR A 90 -2.22 -11.09 3.10
C THR A 90 -2.86 -10.92 1.73
N LYS A 91 -3.86 -11.77 1.42
CA LYS A 91 -4.61 -11.67 0.15
C LYS A 91 -5.38 -10.36 0.04
N GLU A 92 -6.00 -9.93 1.12
CA GLU A 92 -6.76 -8.68 1.17
C GLU A 92 -5.85 -7.47 0.93
N ASN A 93 -4.68 -7.45 1.56
CA ASN A 93 -3.71 -6.36 1.35
C ASN A 93 -3.17 -6.34 -0.07
N ALA A 94 -2.88 -7.51 -0.66
CA ALA A 94 -2.47 -7.58 -2.06
C ALA A 94 -3.54 -7.03 -2.99
N ALA A 95 -4.80 -7.40 -2.74
CA ALA A 95 -5.94 -6.90 -3.52
C ALA A 95 -6.10 -5.38 -3.38
N THR A 96 -5.94 -4.86 -2.16
CA THR A 96 -6.02 -3.41 -1.92
C THR A 96 -4.91 -2.67 -2.66
N VAL A 97 -3.66 -3.14 -2.54
CA VAL A 97 -2.51 -2.46 -3.17
C VAL A 97 -2.67 -2.47 -4.68
N LYS A 98 -3.14 -3.56 -5.26
CA LYS A 98 -3.43 -3.65 -6.70
C LYS A 98 -4.49 -2.62 -7.11
N LYS A 99 -5.58 -2.50 -6.36
CA LYS A 99 -6.64 -1.53 -6.63
C LYS A 99 -6.12 -0.09 -6.47
N PHE A 100 -5.36 0.15 -5.42
CA PHE A 100 -4.82 1.49 -5.14
C PHE A 100 -3.90 1.95 -6.28
N TYR A 101 -3.01 1.09 -6.77
CA TYR A 101 -2.12 1.49 -7.86
C TYR A 101 -2.81 1.51 -9.23
N THR A 102 -3.92 0.78 -9.41
CA THR A 102 -4.79 0.93 -10.57
C THR A 102 -5.39 2.36 -10.57
N PHE A 103 -5.87 2.79 -9.41
CA PHE A 103 -6.36 4.15 -9.21
C PHE A 103 -5.25 5.18 -9.47
N MET A 104 -4.05 4.96 -8.93
CA MET A 104 -2.90 5.85 -9.15
C MET A 104 -2.52 5.94 -10.62
N ARG A 105 -2.63 4.83 -11.38
CA ARG A 105 -2.39 4.81 -12.81
C ARG A 105 -3.41 5.70 -13.54
N GLU A 106 -4.67 5.61 -13.18
CA GLU A 106 -5.72 6.43 -13.77
C GLU A 106 -5.52 7.92 -13.47
N LYS A 107 -4.94 8.25 -12.32
CA LYS A 107 -4.59 9.62 -11.97
C LYS A 107 -3.30 10.11 -12.66
N GLY A 108 -2.60 9.25 -13.37
CA GLY A 108 -1.35 9.60 -14.01
C GLY A 108 -0.15 9.68 -13.06
N GLN A 109 -0.27 9.11 -11.85
CA GLN A 109 0.80 9.13 -10.85
C GLN A 109 1.86 8.05 -11.07
N ILE A 110 1.48 6.96 -11.73
CA ILE A 110 2.40 5.89 -12.13
C ILE A 110 2.09 5.52 -13.58
N ASP A 111 3.02 4.83 -14.25
CA ASP A 111 2.80 4.42 -15.63
C ASP A 111 2.24 2.98 -15.73
N ALA A 112 1.91 2.58 -16.96
CA ALA A 112 1.33 1.26 -17.22
C ALA A 112 2.30 0.13 -16.90
N ASP A 113 3.60 0.34 -17.10
CA ASP A 113 4.63 -0.67 -16.84
C ASP A 113 4.77 -0.94 -15.34
N ASP A 114 4.74 0.11 -14.52
CA ASP A 114 4.78 -0.03 -13.05
C ASP A 114 3.59 -0.85 -12.56
N LEU A 115 2.40 -0.59 -13.08
CA LEU A 115 1.20 -1.33 -12.69
C LEU A 115 1.27 -2.79 -13.14
N GLN A 116 1.75 -3.04 -14.36
CA GLN A 116 1.86 -4.41 -14.86
C GLN A 116 2.87 -5.21 -14.06
N GLU A 117 4.00 -4.61 -13.72
CA GLU A 117 5.02 -5.24 -12.90
C GLU A 117 4.46 -5.60 -11.52
N LEU A 118 3.65 -4.71 -10.92
CA LEU A 118 2.98 -4.99 -9.65
C LEU A 118 2.04 -6.19 -9.75
N LYS A 119 1.24 -6.24 -10.81
CA LYS A 119 0.31 -7.35 -11.05
C LYS A 119 1.05 -8.68 -11.21
N ASP A 120 2.17 -8.66 -11.96
CA ASP A 120 2.99 -9.84 -12.17
C ASP A 120 3.64 -10.31 -10.86
N THR A 121 4.13 -9.38 -10.06
CA THR A 121 4.72 -9.67 -8.75
C THR A 121 3.71 -10.35 -7.83
N ILE A 122 2.48 -9.85 -7.77
CA ILE A 122 1.41 -10.45 -6.96
C ILE A 122 1.16 -11.88 -7.39
N LYS A 123 1.03 -12.11 -8.68
CA LYS A 123 0.76 -13.44 -9.24
C LYS A 123 1.89 -14.43 -8.94
N GLU A 124 3.12 -14.00 -9.14
CA GLU A 124 4.30 -14.85 -8.99
C GLU A 124 4.67 -15.14 -7.54
N GLU A 125 4.54 -14.14 -6.67
CA GLU A 125 5.02 -14.24 -5.29
C GLU A 125 3.96 -14.58 -4.23
N MET A 126 2.69 -14.56 -4.59
CA MET A 126 1.61 -14.86 -3.62
C MET A 126 1.80 -16.20 -2.89
N PRO A 127 2.17 -17.32 -3.54
CA PRO A 127 2.37 -18.57 -2.82
C PRO A 127 3.42 -18.46 -1.73
N GLU A 128 4.51 -17.74 -1.99
CA GLU A 128 5.59 -17.51 -1.04
C GLU A 128 5.14 -16.65 0.12
N TRP A 129 4.39 -15.57 -0.15
CA TRP A 129 3.84 -14.70 0.89
C TRP A 129 2.91 -15.45 1.83
N LEU A 130 2.10 -16.35 1.29
CA LEU A 130 1.17 -17.15 2.10
C LEU A 130 1.91 -18.10 3.02
N GLU A 131 3.06 -18.62 2.61
CA GLU A 131 3.90 -19.47 3.45
C GLU A 131 4.43 -18.69 4.67
N GLN A 132 4.70 -17.38 4.52
CA GLN A 132 5.21 -16.56 5.61
C GLN A 132 4.22 -16.39 6.77
N VAL A 133 2.92 -16.58 6.50
CA VAL A 133 1.85 -16.43 7.51
C VAL A 133 1.13 -17.74 7.80
N ASP A 134 1.70 -18.85 7.37
CA ASP A 134 1.14 -20.19 7.55
C ASP A 134 1.76 -20.81 8.80
N PHE A 135 1.23 -20.46 9.95
CA PHE A 135 1.74 -20.90 11.24
C PHE A 135 1.00 -22.15 11.72
#